data_8e99e512ff8311b6a21e66ecae720db1
#
_entry.id   8e99e512ff8311b6a21e66ecae720db1
#
_cell.length_a   1.000
_cell.length_b   1.000
_cell.length_c   1.000
_cell.angle_alpha   90.00
_cell.angle_beta   90.00
_cell.angle_gamma   90.00
#
_symmetry.space_group_name_H-M   'P 1'
#
loop_
_entity.id
_entity.type
_entity.pdbx_description
1 polymer ?
#
loop_
_entity_poly.entity_id
_entity_poly.type
_entity_poly.pdbx_seq_one_letter_code
_entity_poly.pdbx_strand_id
1 'polypeptide(L)'
;MAEKDRPANAACGVNFFLAALLTGFGPFVAVHLTDRGWDPAHIGFVLSASGLAGLITQIPGGELIDITKARRAIVGTGASAVALALLAIALRPDFAWVAVAVVVQGAAGSILGPGVAAISLGLVGHDALAERLGRNQRFASVGGLAAAAFMGVIGYLLSTQDIFLIAAALLGPLLFALTRIRASDIHFARSCGGSDHHAADPARVNRANLFKNRGLLIFAVCLLLFQLANASLLTQISQALPRAEGRLSSLVVSGLVVFPQIIVAALAPWAGRSAATWGRKPLLIIGLAAVPIRSSLFALTADPIFLVLIQLLDGLSGATLGVLTALIVADVTAGTGRFNLAQGLVGAASGVGATLSTSVAGIVVEKFGYTAGLLGVTAVGLLAVVIVLAFMPETKPARKPGGPDARPRDPPSVRSPT
;
A
#
# COMPACT_ATOMS: atom_id res chain seq x y z
N MET A 1 -7.04 22.61 -21.81
CA MET A 1 -7.37 21.46 -20.93
C MET A 1 -6.35 20.32 -21.04
N ALA A 2 -5.92 19.90 -22.22
CA ALA A 2 -5.02 18.74 -22.38
C ALA A 2 -3.63 18.81 -21.70
N GLU A 3 -3.03 19.98 -21.56
CA GLU A 3 -1.68 20.12 -20.98
C GLU A 3 -1.67 20.07 -19.44
N LYS A 4 -2.74 20.53 -18.79
CA LYS A 4 -2.90 20.55 -17.32
C LYS A 4 -3.14 19.15 -16.76
N ASP A 5 -3.72 18.25 -17.57
CA ASP A 5 -4.03 16.87 -17.15
C ASP A 5 -2.86 15.88 -17.40
N ARG A 6 -1.83 16.32 -18.11
CA ARG A 6 -0.69 15.48 -18.52
C ARG A 6 0.10 14.88 -17.35
N PRO A 7 0.48 15.63 -16.30
CA PRO A 7 1.19 15.08 -15.13
C PRO A 7 0.29 14.13 -14.33
N ALA A 8 -1.01 14.42 -14.26
CA ALA A 8 -1.97 13.59 -13.57
C ALA A 8 -2.13 12.21 -14.22
N ASN A 9 -2.20 12.15 -15.54
CA ASN A 9 -2.30 10.89 -16.28
C ASN A 9 -0.98 10.11 -16.24
N ALA A 10 0.16 10.79 -16.31
CA ALA A 10 1.47 10.18 -16.19
C ALA A 10 1.65 9.48 -14.82
N ALA A 11 1.19 10.13 -13.75
CA ALA A 11 1.26 9.51 -12.42
C ALA A 11 0.32 8.29 -12.28
N CYS A 12 -0.79 8.19 -13.03
CA CYS A 12 -1.56 6.95 -13.14
C CYS A 12 -0.74 5.82 -13.80
N GLY A 13 -0.04 6.13 -14.89
CA GLY A 13 0.87 5.19 -15.55
C GLY A 13 2.00 4.72 -14.62
N VAL A 14 2.60 5.64 -13.85
CA VAL A 14 3.62 5.27 -12.84
C VAL A 14 3.06 4.27 -11.83
N ASN A 15 1.87 4.49 -11.29
CA ASN A 15 1.25 3.56 -10.33
C ASN A 15 0.93 2.21 -10.96
N PHE A 16 0.44 2.20 -12.20
CA PHE A 16 0.13 0.98 -12.93
C PHE A 16 1.39 0.13 -13.17
N PHE A 17 2.41 0.71 -13.79
CA PHE A 17 3.63 -0.04 -14.13
C PHE A 17 4.49 -0.37 -12.91
N LEU A 18 4.46 0.45 -11.87
CA LEU A 18 5.13 0.16 -10.61
C LEU A 18 4.50 -1.06 -9.91
N ALA A 19 3.18 -1.08 -9.79
CA ALA A 19 2.49 -2.23 -9.21
C ALA A 19 2.71 -3.49 -10.05
N ALA A 20 2.68 -3.37 -11.38
CA ALA A 20 2.95 -4.47 -12.28
C ALA A 20 4.39 -5.01 -12.12
N LEU A 21 5.39 -4.14 -12.02
CA LEU A 21 6.79 -4.51 -11.77
C LEU A 21 6.96 -5.26 -10.45
N LEU A 22 6.34 -4.75 -9.38
CA LEU A 22 6.42 -5.35 -8.04
C LEU A 22 5.70 -6.71 -7.95
N THR A 23 4.71 -6.95 -8.81
CA THR A 23 3.99 -8.24 -8.87
C THR A 23 4.91 -9.39 -9.31
N GLY A 24 6.01 -9.13 -10.01
CA GLY A 24 7.02 -10.14 -10.37
C GLY A 24 7.72 -10.79 -9.18
N PHE A 25 7.61 -10.19 -7.98
CA PHE A 25 8.10 -10.77 -6.73
C PHE A 25 6.99 -11.56 -6.00
N GLY A 26 7.31 -12.05 -4.82
CA GLY A 26 6.37 -12.81 -4.00
C GLY A 26 6.22 -14.26 -4.47
N PRO A 27 5.02 -14.71 -4.83
CA PRO A 27 4.78 -16.11 -5.19
C PRO A 27 5.63 -16.62 -6.35
N PHE A 28 5.90 -15.78 -7.35
CA PHE A 28 6.68 -16.17 -8.53
C PHE A 28 8.14 -16.49 -8.19
N VAL A 29 8.75 -15.77 -7.25
CA VAL A 29 10.12 -16.08 -6.77
C VAL A 29 10.15 -17.44 -6.11
N ALA A 30 9.19 -17.73 -5.22
CA ALA A 30 9.13 -19.01 -4.54
C ALA A 30 8.97 -20.17 -5.54
N VAL A 31 8.07 -20.04 -6.52
CA VAL A 31 7.85 -21.06 -7.57
C VAL A 31 9.12 -21.27 -8.38
N HIS A 32 9.75 -20.20 -8.87
CA HIS A 32 10.98 -20.29 -9.66
C HIS A 32 12.12 -20.98 -8.94
N LEU A 33 12.34 -20.65 -7.66
CA LEU A 33 13.40 -21.28 -6.87
C LEU A 33 13.07 -22.74 -6.58
N THR A 34 11.80 -23.09 -6.38
CA THR A 34 11.36 -24.50 -6.26
C THR A 34 11.62 -25.27 -7.55
N ASP A 35 11.31 -24.68 -8.72
CA ASP A 35 11.60 -25.30 -10.03
C ASP A 35 13.10 -25.52 -10.27
N ARG A 36 13.95 -24.71 -9.60
CA ARG A 36 15.43 -24.86 -9.61
C ARG A 36 15.96 -25.83 -8.55
N GLY A 37 15.08 -26.52 -7.83
CA GLY A 37 15.45 -27.54 -6.84
C GLY A 37 15.90 -26.99 -5.48
N TRP A 38 15.54 -25.72 -5.15
CA TRP A 38 15.83 -25.18 -3.84
C TRP A 38 14.91 -25.81 -2.79
N ASP A 39 15.49 -26.08 -1.62
CA ASP A 39 14.68 -26.53 -0.49
C ASP A 39 13.84 -25.38 0.10
N PRO A 40 12.70 -25.70 0.75
CA PRO A 40 11.81 -24.69 1.33
C PRO A 40 12.46 -23.80 2.39
N ALA A 41 13.48 -24.29 3.11
CA ALA A 41 14.16 -23.51 4.14
C ALA A 41 15.00 -22.38 3.53
N HIS A 42 15.74 -22.65 2.46
CA HIS A 42 16.49 -21.61 1.74
C HIS A 42 15.56 -20.59 1.08
N ILE A 43 14.44 -21.03 0.49
CA ILE A 43 13.43 -20.12 -0.06
C ILE A 43 12.85 -19.22 1.04
N GLY A 44 12.46 -19.82 2.17
CA GLY A 44 11.95 -19.06 3.33
C GLY A 44 12.97 -18.05 3.86
N PHE A 45 14.24 -18.43 3.93
CA PHE A 45 15.31 -17.54 4.37
C PHE A 45 15.46 -16.31 3.47
N VAL A 46 15.55 -16.48 2.14
CA VAL A 46 15.72 -15.35 1.22
C VAL A 46 14.50 -14.43 1.19
N LEU A 47 13.28 -14.98 1.26
CA LEU A 47 12.06 -14.17 1.34
C LEU A 47 11.99 -13.37 2.65
N SER A 48 12.40 -13.99 3.77
CA SER A 48 12.49 -13.31 5.06
C SER A 48 13.54 -12.19 5.05
N ALA A 49 14.70 -12.43 4.42
CA ALA A 49 15.75 -11.42 4.26
C ALA A 49 15.25 -10.20 3.46
N SER A 50 14.45 -10.41 2.41
CA SER A 50 13.79 -9.33 1.67
C SER A 50 12.86 -8.50 2.56
N GLY A 51 11.99 -9.17 3.32
CA GLY A 51 11.08 -8.49 4.26
C GLY A 51 11.81 -7.68 5.31
N LEU A 52 12.87 -8.25 5.91
CA LEU A 52 13.69 -7.59 6.91
C LEU A 52 14.43 -6.37 6.33
N ALA A 53 15.01 -6.49 5.14
CA ALA A 53 15.63 -5.37 4.44
C ALA A 53 14.63 -4.24 4.19
N GLY A 54 13.42 -4.57 3.77
CA GLY A 54 12.31 -3.61 3.63
C GLY A 54 11.99 -2.89 4.95
N LEU A 55 11.83 -3.62 6.04
CA LEU A 55 11.57 -3.06 7.37
C LEU A 55 12.65 -2.09 7.83
N ILE A 56 13.92 -2.48 7.70
CA ILE A 56 15.07 -1.67 8.13
C ILE A 56 15.15 -0.37 7.31
N THR A 57 14.84 -0.43 6.02
CA THR A 57 15.00 0.70 5.10
C THR A 57 13.79 1.63 5.05
N GLN A 58 12.63 1.25 5.59
CA GLN A 58 11.41 2.07 5.51
C GLN A 58 11.56 3.46 6.16
N ILE A 59 12.09 3.52 7.38
CA ILE A 59 12.26 4.78 8.11
C ILE A 59 13.37 5.65 7.47
N PRO A 60 14.60 5.15 7.27
CA PRO A 60 15.66 5.95 6.63
C PRO A 60 15.33 6.28 5.17
N GLY A 61 14.61 5.41 4.47
CA GLY A 61 14.14 5.67 3.11
C GLY A 61 13.12 6.81 3.04
N GLY A 62 12.20 6.87 3.98
CA GLY A 62 11.27 8.00 4.12
C GLY A 62 12.00 9.31 4.39
N GLU A 63 13.01 9.30 5.26
CA GLU A 63 13.85 10.48 5.51
C GLU A 63 14.63 10.91 4.27
N LEU A 64 15.22 9.95 3.55
CA LEU A 64 15.92 10.23 2.28
C LEU A 64 15.02 10.97 1.29
N ILE A 65 13.75 10.58 1.19
CA ILE A 65 12.78 11.24 0.34
C ILE A 65 12.51 12.66 0.82
N ASP A 66 12.39 12.93 2.12
CA ASP A 66 12.12 14.26 2.65
C ASP A 66 13.26 15.25 2.38
N ILE A 67 14.52 14.83 2.49
CA ILE A 67 15.70 15.69 2.29
C ILE A 67 16.08 15.87 0.82
N THR A 68 15.69 14.94 -0.07
CA THR A 68 16.11 14.95 -1.47
C THR A 68 15.12 15.70 -2.34
N LYS A 69 15.59 16.64 -3.16
CA LYS A 69 14.75 17.38 -4.12
C LYS A 69 14.34 16.53 -5.34
N ALA A 70 15.13 15.51 -5.69
CA ALA A 70 14.97 14.72 -6.91
C ALA A 70 14.04 13.50 -6.71
N ARG A 71 12.75 13.74 -6.33
CA ARG A 71 11.74 12.66 -6.07
C ARG A 71 11.64 11.64 -7.20
N ARG A 72 11.64 12.14 -8.45
CA ARG A 72 11.57 11.28 -9.64
C ARG A 72 12.78 10.36 -9.75
N ALA A 73 13.98 10.87 -9.43
CA ALA A 73 15.19 10.07 -9.46
C ALA A 73 15.13 8.96 -8.42
N ILE A 74 14.64 9.23 -7.20
CA ILE A 74 14.49 8.21 -6.15
C ILE A 74 13.56 7.09 -6.62
N VAL A 75 12.38 7.43 -7.17
CA VAL A 75 11.45 6.42 -7.68
C VAL A 75 12.04 5.68 -8.88
N GLY A 76 12.71 6.39 -9.79
CA GLY A 76 13.35 5.78 -10.96
C GLY A 76 14.50 4.84 -10.58
N THR A 77 15.40 5.26 -9.69
CA THR A 77 16.52 4.41 -9.22
C THR A 77 16.04 3.23 -8.39
N GLY A 78 15.05 3.43 -7.51
CA GLY A 78 14.43 2.35 -6.75
C GLY A 78 13.76 1.32 -7.67
N ALA A 79 12.99 1.75 -8.66
CA ALA A 79 12.38 0.87 -9.64
C ALA A 79 13.42 0.13 -10.50
N SER A 80 14.50 0.81 -10.87
CA SER A 80 15.63 0.18 -11.59
C SER A 80 16.34 -0.87 -10.73
N ALA A 81 16.53 -0.61 -9.45
CA ALA A 81 17.10 -1.58 -8.51
C ALA A 81 16.21 -2.84 -8.39
N VAL A 82 14.88 -2.66 -8.32
CA VAL A 82 13.90 -3.76 -8.33
C VAL A 82 13.99 -4.56 -9.64
N ALA A 83 14.03 -3.88 -10.80
CA ALA A 83 14.14 -4.56 -12.09
C ALA A 83 15.47 -5.32 -12.26
N LEU A 84 16.59 -4.74 -11.80
CA LEU A 84 17.89 -5.41 -11.79
C LEU A 84 17.89 -6.64 -10.86
N ALA A 85 17.21 -6.57 -9.72
CA ALA A 85 17.03 -7.71 -8.83
C ALA A 85 16.24 -8.85 -9.52
N LEU A 86 15.17 -8.53 -10.27
CA LEU A 86 14.44 -9.51 -11.09
C LEU A 86 15.34 -10.16 -12.15
N LEU A 87 16.14 -9.37 -12.86
CA LEU A 87 17.09 -9.87 -13.84
C LEU A 87 18.16 -10.75 -13.20
N ALA A 88 18.68 -10.39 -12.02
CA ALA A 88 19.65 -11.18 -11.30
C ALA A 88 19.08 -12.56 -10.93
N ILE A 89 17.86 -12.62 -10.42
CA ILE A 89 17.16 -13.89 -10.10
C ILE A 89 16.93 -14.74 -11.37
N ALA A 90 16.54 -14.10 -12.49
CA ALA A 90 16.32 -14.80 -13.75
C ALA A 90 17.59 -15.41 -14.33
N LEU A 91 18.71 -14.67 -14.30
CA LEU A 91 19.94 -15.04 -15.01
C LEU A 91 20.88 -15.90 -14.16
N ARG A 92 20.87 -15.72 -12.83
CA ARG A 92 21.76 -16.42 -11.89
C ARG A 92 21.01 -16.83 -10.63
N PRO A 93 20.36 -17.99 -10.62
CA PRO A 93 19.60 -18.49 -9.48
C PRO A 93 20.47 -19.13 -8.39
N ASP A 94 21.75 -18.67 -8.22
CA ASP A 94 22.63 -19.10 -7.16
C ASP A 94 22.26 -18.41 -5.84
N PHE A 95 22.43 -19.11 -4.71
CA PHE A 95 21.99 -18.61 -3.39
C PHE A 95 22.51 -17.20 -3.08
N ALA A 96 23.79 -16.93 -3.27
CA ALA A 96 24.39 -15.63 -2.96
C ALA A 96 23.79 -14.49 -3.81
N TRP A 97 23.61 -14.73 -5.12
CA TRP A 97 23.01 -13.73 -6.03
C TRP A 97 21.56 -13.47 -5.73
N VAL A 98 20.77 -14.53 -5.49
CA VAL A 98 19.35 -14.39 -5.11
C VAL A 98 19.22 -13.68 -3.78
N ALA A 99 20.03 -14.04 -2.76
CA ALA A 99 20.00 -13.38 -1.45
C ALA A 99 20.27 -11.86 -1.57
N VAL A 100 21.29 -11.47 -2.33
CA VAL A 100 21.57 -10.05 -2.60
C VAL A 100 20.43 -9.39 -3.36
N ALA A 101 19.91 -10.03 -4.41
CA ALA A 101 18.83 -9.50 -5.22
C ALA A 101 17.55 -9.23 -4.41
N VAL A 102 17.13 -10.18 -3.56
CA VAL A 102 15.93 -10.01 -2.73
C VAL A 102 16.11 -8.96 -1.63
N VAL A 103 17.32 -8.82 -1.06
CA VAL A 103 17.65 -7.76 -0.10
C VAL A 103 17.57 -6.39 -0.77
N VAL A 104 18.17 -6.24 -1.95
CA VAL A 104 18.09 -5.01 -2.76
C VAL A 104 16.65 -4.68 -3.12
N GLN A 105 15.87 -5.68 -3.54
CA GLN A 105 14.46 -5.52 -3.87
C GLN A 105 13.63 -5.08 -2.65
N GLY A 106 13.81 -5.73 -1.50
CA GLY A 106 13.10 -5.38 -0.26
C GLY A 106 13.40 -3.94 0.17
N ALA A 107 14.68 -3.58 0.17
CA ALA A 107 15.14 -2.23 0.49
C ALA A 107 14.59 -1.17 -0.48
N ALA A 108 14.74 -1.38 -1.79
CA ALA A 108 14.25 -0.45 -2.80
C ALA A 108 12.73 -0.39 -2.84
N GLY A 109 12.05 -1.54 -2.75
CA GLY A 109 10.59 -1.65 -2.77
C GLY A 109 9.91 -0.86 -1.66
N SER A 110 10.51 -0.83 -0.45
CA SER A 110 9.96 -0.12 0.71
C SER A 110 9.90 1.41 0.53
N ILE A 111 10.75 1.97 -0.33
CA ILE A 111 10.85 3.42 -0.59
C ILE A 111 9.88 3.86 -1.70
N LEU A 112 9.49 2.96 -2.59
CA LEU A 112 8.73 3.30 -3.80
C LEU A 112 7.32 3.84 -3.49
N GLY A 113 6.62 3.22 -2.54
CA GLY A 113 5.29 3.68 -2.09
C GLY A 113 5.30 5.11 -1.55
N PRO A 114 6.11 5.41 -0.51
CA PRO A 114 6.31 6.77 -0.03
C PRO A 114 6.76 7.75 -1.12
N GLY A 115 7.67 7.35 -2.00
CA GLY A 115 8.15 8.18 -3.12
C GLY A 115 7.05 8.60 -4.09
N VAL A 116 6.17 7.67 -4.48
CA VAL A 116 5.02 7.96 -5.35
C VAL A 116 3.96 8.80 -4.62
N ALA A 117 3.75 8.58 -3.31
CA ALA A 117 2.87 9.42 -2.51
C ALA A 117 3.40 10.86 -2.39
N ALA A 118 4.72 11.04 -2.21
CA ALA A 118 5.38 12.35 -2.21
C ALA A 118 5.23 13.08 -3.54
N ILE A 119 5.42 12.38 -4.67
CA ILE A 119 5.16 12.95 -6.01
C ILE A 119 3.70 13.39 -6.12
N SER A 120 2.76 12.55 -5.68
CA SER A 120 1.33 12.87 -5.75
C SER A 120 0.98 14.09 -4.91
N LEU A 121 1.47 14.18 -3.68
CA LEU A 121 1.27 15.34 -2.80
C LEU A 121 1.91 16.60 -3.40
N GLY A 122 3.11 16.49 -3.95
CA GLY A 122 3.81 17.59 -4.63
C GLY A 122 3.08 18.12 -5.87
N LEU A 123 2.37 17.24 -6.61
CA LEU A 123 1.63 17.61 -7.82
C LEU A 123 0.31 18.32 -7.51
N VAL A 124 -0.48 17.80 -6.58
CA VAL A 124 -1.86 18.25 -6.40
C VAL A 124 -2.11 19.04 -5.11
N GLY A 125 -1.16 19.01 -4.17
CA GLY A 125 -1.33 19.60 -2.85
C GLY A 125 -2.33 18.83 -1.97
N HIS A 126 -2.61 19.35 -0.78
CA HIS A 126 -3.42 18.67 0.25
C HIS A 126 -4.91 18.54 -0.15
N ASP A 127 -5.46 19.57 -0.77
CA ASP A 127 -6.91 19.66 -1.05
C ASP A 127 -7.38 18.57 -2.04
N ALA A 128 -6.58 18.28 -3.07
CA ALA A 128 -6.90 17.27 -4.08
C ALA A 128 -6.22 15.91 -3.84
N LEU A 129 -5.48 15.75 -2.73
CA LEU A 129 -4.70 14.55 -2.45
C LEU A 129 -5.59 13.30 -2.31
N ALA A 130 -6.73 13.41 -1.62
CA ALA A 130 -7.62 12.29 -1.38
C ALA A 130 -8.12 11.64 -2.68
N GLU A 131 -8.60 12.47 -3.62
CA GLU A 131 -9.05 12.00 -4.94
C GLU A 131 -7.87 11.43 -5.74
N ARG A 132 -6.72 12.08 -5.67
CA ARG A 132 -5.51 11.62 -6.35
C ARG A 132 -5.06 10.24 -5.88
N LEU A 133 -5.01 10.01 -4.58
CA LEU A 133 -4.65 8.71 -3.99
C LEU A 133 -5.65 7.62 -4.37
N GLY A 134 -6.95 7.92 -4.40
CA GLY A 134 -7.98 7.00 -4.89
C GLY A 134 -7.74 6.58 -6.34
N ARG A 135 -7.38 7.53 -7.23
CA ARG A 135 -7.00 7.22 -8.63
C ARG A 135 -5.72 6.41 -8.70
N ASN A 136 -4.70 6.76 -7.92
CA ASN A 136 -3.44 6.03 -7.87
C ASN A 136 -3.66 4.57 -7.47
N GLN A 137 -4.43 4.33 -6.41
CA GLN A 137 -4.74 3.00 -5.90
C GLN A 137 -5.51 2.16 -6.92
N ARG A 138 -6.47 2.76 -7.63
CA ARG A 138 -7.17 2.09 -8.75
C ARG A 138 -6.19 1.60 -9.81
N PHE A 139 -5.31 2.48 -10.30
CA PHE A 139 -4.37 2.11 -11.35
C PHE A 139 -3.32 1.11 -10.86
N ALA A 140 -2.88 1.19 -9.61
CA ALA A 140 -2.01 0.20 -9.00
C ALA A 140 -2.67 -1.19 -8.96
N SER A 141 -3.93 -1.28 -8.52
CA SER A 141 -4.65 -2.56 -8.47
C SER A 141 -4.90 -3.14 -9.86
N VAL A 142 -5.26 -2.30 -10.84
CA VAL A 142 -5.42 -2.77 -12.24
C VAL A 142 -4.07 -3.23 -12.81
N GLY A 143 -2.98 -2.50 -12.52
CA GLY A 143 -1.63 -2.88 -12.95
C GLY A 143 -1.16 -4.20 -12.36
N GLY A 144 -1.33 -4.37 -11.04
CA GLY A 144 -1.00 -5.62 -10.35
C GLY A 144 -1.83 -6.81 -10.86
N LEU A 145 -3.15 -6.62 -11.02
CA LEU A 145 -4.03 -7.66 -11.55
C LEU A 145 -3.66 -8.07 -12.99
N ALA A 146 -3.46 -7.09 -13.87
CA ALA A 146 -3.06 -7.35 -15.25
C ALA A 146 -1.70 -8.06 -15.33
N ALA A 147 -0.74 -7.63 -14.51
CA ALA A 147 0.57 -8.27 -14.44
C ALA A 147 0.49 -9.70 -13.92
N ALA A 148 -0.26 -9.94 -12.84
CA ALA A 148 -0.41 -11.27 -12.28
C ALA A 148 -1.05 -12.24 -13.30
N ALA A 149 -2.10 -11.80 -13.99
CA ALA A 149 -2.76 -12.60 -15.04
C ALA A 149 -1.80 -12.90 -16.20
N PHE A 150 -1.10 -11.87 -16.69
CA PHE A 150 -0.17 -12.01 -17.81
C PHE A 150 1.05 -12.87 -17.46
N MET A 151 1.65 -12.66 -16.29
CA MET A 151 2.77 -13.46 -15.80
C MET A 151 2.38 -14.92 -15.55
N GLY A 152 1.15 -15.17 -15.06
CA GLY A 152 0.63 -16.51 -14.90
C GLY A 152 0.52 -17.26 -16.24
N VAL A 153 0.02 -16.57 -17.29
CA VAL A 153 -0.03 -17.14 -18.65
C VAL A 153 1.37 -17.41 -19.21
N ILE A 154 2.31 -16.48 -19.00
CA ILE A 154 3.70 -16.65 -19.43
C ILE A 154 4.39 -17.80 -18.71
N GLY A 155 4.24 -17.91 -17.40
CA GLY A 155 4.79 -19.03 -16.64
C GLY A 155 4.23 -20.40 -17.09
N TYR A 156 2.98 -20.43 -17.57
CA TYR A 156 2.36 -21.64 -18.12
C TYR A 156 2.83 -21.97 -19.55
N LEU A 157 2.94 -20.96 -20.42
CA LEU A 157 3.26 -21.15 -21.85
C LEU A 157 4.76 -21.25 -22.15
N LEU A 158 5.60 -20.54 -21.38
CA LEU A 158 7.03 -20.43 -21.62
C LEU A 158 7.82 -21.00 -20.42
N SER A 159 8.27 -20.14 -19.52
CA SER A 159 9.01 -20.57 -18.32
C SER A 159 8.83 -19.59 -17.14
N THR A 160 9.15 -20.06 -15.93
CA THR A 160 9.19 -19.19 -14.75
C THR A 160 10.28 -18.13 -14.85
N GLN A 161 11.36 -18.36 -15.62
CA GLN A 161 12.42 -17.39 -15.90
C GLN A 161 11.88 -16.21 -16.74
N ASP A 162 11.05 -16.49 -17.75
CA ASP A 162 10.51 -15.45 -18.63
C ASP A 162 9.59 -14.48 -17.90
N ILE A 163 8.95 -14.90 -16.81
CA ILE A 163 8.17 -14.03 -15.93
C ILE A 163 9.04 -12.86 -15.43
N PHE A 164 10.26 -13.15 -14.95
CA PHE A 164 11.17 -12.13 -14.41
C PHE A 164 11.73 -11.21 -15.49
N LEU A 165 12.03 -11.75 -16.68
CA LEU A 165 12.51 -10.96 -17.82
C LEU A 165 11.44 -9.95 -18.26
N ILE A 166 10.18 -10.39 -18.36
CA ILE A 166 9.07 -9.53 -18.74
C ILE A 166 8.73 -8.55 -17.63
N ALA A 167 8.73 -8.98 -16.36
CA ALA A 167 8.55 -8.08 -15.24
C ALA A 167 9.61 -6.98 -15.23
N ALA A 168 10.88 -7.32 -15.45
CA ALA A 168 11.96 -6.34 -15.55
C ALA A 168 11.79 -5.38 -16.75
N ALA A 169 11.28 -5.86 -17.88
CA ALA A 169 11.01 -5.03 -19.06
C ALA A 169 9.93 -3.94 -18.79
N LEU A 170 9.05 -4.14 -17.79
CA LEU A 170 8.09 -3.12 -17.37
C LEU A 170 8.75 -1.85 -16.80
N LEU A 171 10.04 -1.91 -16.48
CA LEU A 171 10.84 -0.72 -16.14
C LEU A 171 10.81 0.32 -17.26
N GLY A 172 10.88 -0.10 -18.52
CA GLY A 172 10.87 0.83 -19.67
C GLY A 172 9.64 1.74 -19.69
N PRO A 173 8.41 1.20 -19.76
CA PRO A 173 7.20 2.01 -19.72
C PRO A 173 7.02 2.75 -18.38
N LEU A 174 7.51 2.23 -17.25
CA LEU A 174 7.50 2.93 -15.96
C LEU A 174 8.37 4.20 -16.03
N LEU A 175 9.62 4.09 -16.49
CA LEU A 175 10.52 5.23 -16.65
C LEU A 175 9.97 6.22 -17.66
N PHE A 176 9.40 5.75 -18.77
CA PHE A 176 8.73 6.62 -19.74
C PHE A 176 7.57 7.40 -19.10
N ALA A 177 6.70 6.75 -18.32
CA ALA A 177 5.65 7.44 -17.60
C ALA A 177 6.23 8.47 -16.60
N LEU A 178 7.32 8.12 -15.92
CA LEU A 178 7.98 9.01 -14.96
C LEU A 178 8.61 10.25 -15.64
N THR A 179 9.14 10.11 -16.87
CA THR A 179 9.68 11.27 -17.63
C THR A 179 8.61 12.26 -18.07
N ARG A 180 7.34 11.81 -18.17
CA ARG A 180 6.20 12.68 -18.50
C ARG A 180 5.79 13.61 -17.36
N ILE A 181 6.24 13.36 -16.14
CA ILE A 181 6.08 14.26 -15.00
C ILE A 181 7.30 15.17 -14.97
N ARG A 182 7.15 16.48 -15.21
CA ARG A 182 8.26 17.41 -15.13
C ARG A 182 8.68 17.64 -13.68
N ALA A 183 9.97 17.83 -13.41
CA ALA A 183 10.46 18.13 -12.06
C ALA A 183 9.87 19.44 -11.51
N SER A 184 9.61 20.41 -12.39
CA SER A 184 8.97 21.69 -12.06
C SER A 184 7.52 21.55 -11.59
N ASP A 185 6.83 20.46 -11.98
CA ASP A 185 5.43 20.25 -11.60
C ASP A 185 5.31 19.75 -10.15
N ILE A 186 6.42 19.26 -9.56
CA ILE A 186 6.47 18.69 -8.20
C ILE A 186 6.97 19.78 -7.26
N HIS A 187 6.08 20.41 -6.50
CA HIS A 187 6.45 21.38 -5.49
C HIS A 187 7.12 20.69 -4.30
N PHE A 188 8.41 20.99 -4.08
CA PHE A 188 9.21 20.36 -3.05
C PHE A 188 8.62 20.50 -1.64
N ALA A 189 8.25 21.72 -1.24
CA ALA A 189 7.67 21.98 0.07
C ALA A 189 6.41 21.14 0.32
N ARG A 190 5.47 21.11 -0.64
CA ARG A 190 4.25 20.29 -0.57
C ARG A 190 4.57 18.80 -0.44
N SER A 191 5.52 18.29 -1.22
CA SER A 191 5.88 16.86 -1.25
C SER A 191 6.49 16.34 0.05
N CYS A 192 6.92 17.23 0.95
CA CYS A 192 7.34 16.93 2.31
C CYS A 192 6.23 17.18 3.35
N GLY A 193 5.04 17.64 2.92
CA GLY A 193 3.96 18.05 3.82
C GLY A 193 4.12 19.47 4.36
N GLY A 194 4.96 20.32 3.75
CA GLY A 194 5.08 21.75 4.04
C GLY A 194 3.93 22.58 3.46
N SER A 195 3.74 23.82 3.93
CA SER A 195 2.79 24.78 3.36
C SER A 195 3.42 25.55 2.19
N ASP A 196 2.57 26.06 1.26
CA ASP A 196 3.03 26.84 0.10
C ASP A 196 3.81 28.10 0.45
N HIS A 197 3.58 28.67 1.64
CA HIS A 197 4.16 29.93 2.10
C HIS A 197 5.36 29.76 3.01
N HIS A 198 5.57 28.58 3.59
CA HIS A 198 6.71 28.30 4.46
C HIS A 198 7.27 26.93 4.06
N ALA A 199 8.38 26.94 3.35
CA ALA A 199 9.20 25.73 3.22
C ALA A 199 9.71 25.43 4.64
N ALA A 200 9.01 24.54 5.35
CA ALA A 200 9.55 23.98 6.57
C ALA A 200 10.86 23.28 6.18
N ASP A 201 11.99 23.83 6.63
CA ASP A 201 13.28 23.21 6.42
C ASP A 201 13.25 21.85 7.15
N PRO A 202 13.29 20.72 6.44
CA PRO A 202 13.22 19.40 7.07
C PRO A 202 14.34 19.23 8.11
N ALA A 203 15.46 19.93 7.97
CA ALA A 203 16.57 19.88 8.91
C ALA A 203 16.25 20.54 10.26
N ARG A 204 15.31 21.49 10.31
CA ARG A 204 14.97 22.25 11.53
C ARG A 204 13.90 21.59 12.39
N VAL A 205 13.11 20.67 11.85
CA VAL A 205 12.07 19.97 12.63
C VAL A 205 12.70 18.78 13.35
N ASN A 206 12.67 18.83 14.68
CA ASN A 206 13.20 17.74 15.51
C ASN A 206 12.42 16.44 15.26
N ARG A 207 13.14 15.39 14.86
CA ARG A 207 12.58 14.03 14.64
C ARG A 207 11.81 13.53 15.86
N ALA A 208 12.25 13.88 17.06
CA ALA A 208 11.59 13.48 18.31
C ALA A 208 10.14 13.98 18.42
N ASN A 209 9.79 15.09 17.75
CA ASN A 209 8.42 15.60 17.76
C ASN A 209 7.44 14.72 16.98
N LEU A 210 7.92 13.99 15.96
CA LEU A 210 7.11 13.02 15.22
C LEU A 210 6.68 11.86 16.13
N PHE A 211 7.62 11.33 16.93
CA PHE A 211 7.35 10.24 17.89
C PHE A 211 6.48 10.68 19.08
N LYS A 212 6.26 11.98 19.26
CA LYS A 212 5.32 12.54 20.25
C LYS A 212 3.93 12.81 19.68
N ASN A 213 3.77 12.72 18.36
CA ASN A 213 2.47 12.96 17.73
C ASN A 213 1.52 11.79 18.00
N ARG A 214 0.56 12.00 18.91
CA ARG A 214 -0.41 10.97 19.33
C ARG A 214 -1.22 10.41 18.16
N GLY A 215 -1.65 11.25 17.22
CA GLY A 215 -2.43 10.84 16.07
C GLY A 215 -1.63 9.87 15.17
N LEU A 216 -0.36 10.19 14.90
CA LEU A 216 0.52 9.33 14.11
C LEU A 216 0.79 7.99 14.80
N LEU A 217 1.06 8.00 16.12
CA LEU A 217 1.33 6.78 16.87
C LEU A 217 0.10 5.87 16.97
N ILE A 218 -1.07 6.46 17.25
CA ILE A 218 -2.34 5.69 17.27
C ILE A 218 -2.57 5.06 15.91
N PHE A 219 -2.40 5.81 14.83
CA PHE A 219 -2.57 5.30 13.47
C PHE A 219 -1.56 4.18 13.14
N ALA A 220 -0.29 4.34 13.52
CA ALA A 220 0.73 3.30 13.35
C ALA A 220 0.37 2.01 14.10
N VAL A 221 -0.10 2.11 15.35
CA VAL A 221 -0.59 0.96 16.14
C VAL A 221 -1.80 0.31 15.47
N CYS A 222 -2.75 1.11 14.96
CA CYS A 222 -3.92 0.57 14.25
C CYS A 222 -3.52 -0.22 13.00
N LEU A 223 -2.55 0.28 12.22
CA LEU A 223 -2.06 -0.43 11.04
C LEU A 223 -1.22 -1.67 11.40
N LEU A 224 -0.45 -1.63 12.49
CA LEU A 224 0.23 -2.81 13.01
C LEU A 224 -0.79 -3.91 13.34
N LEU A 225 -1.83 -3.59 14.13
CA LEU A 225 -2.88 -4.54 14.52
C LEU A 225 -3.68 -5.03 13.30
N PHE A 226 -3.98 -4.12 12.36
CA PHE A 226 -4.63 -4.50 11.11
C PHE A 226 -3.80 -5.54 10.36
N GLN A 227 -2.52 -5.30 10.16
CA GLN A 227 -1.66 -6.23 9.44
C GLN A 227 -1.41 -7.52 10.23
N LEU A 228 -1.32 -7.44 11.56
CA LEU A 228 -1.24 -8.60 12.43
C LEU A 228 -2.48 -9.51 12.29
N ALA A 229 -3.66 -8.93 12.11
CA ALA A 229 -4.89 -9.66 11.83
C ALA A 229 -5.00 -10.11 10.37
N ASN A 230 -4.63 -9.26 9.42
CA ASN A 230 -4.94 -9.44 7.99
C ASN A 230 -4.00 -10.38 7.24
N ALA A 231 -2.67 -10.30 7.51
CA ALA A 231 -1.67 -10.90 6.63
C ALA A 231 -1.71 -12.45 6.61
N SER A 232 -2.10 -13.09 7.71
CA SER A 232 -2.19 -14.56 7.80
C SER A 232 -3.50 -15.15 7.28
N LEU A 233 -4.56 -14.35 7.09
CA LEU A 233 -5.89 -14.87 6.77
C LEU A 233 -5.92 -15.66 5.47
N LEU A 234 -5.33 -15.13 4.41
CA LEU A 234 -5.29 -15.83 3.11
C LEU A 234 -4.60 -17.18 3.23
N THR A 235 -3.48 -17.23 3.96
CA THR A 235 -2.73 -18.48 4.18
C THR A 235 -3.55 -19.47 5.00
N GLN A 236 -4.20 -19.03 6.08
CA GLN A 236 -5.04 -19.89 6.91
C GLN A 236 -6.18 -20.51 6.09
N ILE A 237 -6.89 -19.68 5.30
CA ILE A 237 -8.01 -20.15 4.46
C ILE A 237 -7.53 -21.12 3.38
N SER A 238 -6.41 -20.81 2.72
CA SER A 238 -5.84 -21.71 1.71
C SER A 238 -5.44 -23.07 2.28
N GLN A 239 -5.01 -23.12 3.53
CA GLN A 239 -4.67 -24.38 4.22
C GLN A 239 -5.91 -25.18 4.69
N ALA A 240 -7.03 -24.49 4.94
CA ALA A 240 -8.29 -25.13 5.36
C ALA A 240 -9.06 -25.75 4.19
N LEU A 241 -8.79 -25.35 2.95
CA LEU A 241 -9.43 -25.93 1.78
C LEU A 241 -9.08 -27.42 1.67
N PRO A 242 -10.10 -28.30 1.46
CA PRO A 242 -9.86 -29.73 1.30
C PRO A 242 -8.88 -30.01 0.16
N ARG A 243 -7.82 -30.75 0.44
CA ARG A 243 -6.83 -31.17 -0.56
C ARG A 243 -7.39 -32.14 -1.61
N ALA A 244 -8.63 -32.61 -1.41
CA ALA A 244 -9.26 -33.63 -2.24
C ALA A 244 -9.67 -33.18 -3.65
N GLU A 245 -9.71 -31.87 -3.94
CA GLU A 245 -10.23 -31.35 -5.20
C GLU A 245 -9.18 -30.57 -6.02
N GLY A 246 -8.01 -31.13 -6.21
CA GLY A 246 -6.81 -30.59 -6.86
C GLY A 246 -6.94 -29.35 -7.77
N ARG A 247 -7.77 -29.40 -8.83
CA ARG A 247 -7.99 -28.26 -9.74
C ARG A 247 -8.92 -27.20 -9.17
N LEU A 248 -9.94 -27.59 -8.40
CA LEU A 248 -10.92 -26.67 -7.83
C LEU A 248 -10.28 -25.80 -6.74
N SER A 249 -9.42 -26.38 -5.91
CA SER A 249 -8.69 -25.64 -4.86
C SER A 249 -7.79 -24.53 -5.45
N SER A 250 -7.11 -24.80 -6.56
CA SER A 250 -6.29 -23.77 -7.25
C SER A 250 -7.13 -22.62 -7.80
N LEU A 251 -8.31 -22.90 -8.36
CA LEU A 251 -9.24 -21.87 -8.84
C LEU A 251 -9.78 -21.02 -7.70
N VAL A 252 -10.13 -21.64 -6.58
CA VAL A 252 -10.60 -20.92 -5.38
C VAL A 252 -9.51 -20.02 -4.81
N VAL A 253 -8.28 -20.53 -4.64
CA VAL A 253 -7.14 -19.71 -4.15
C VAL A 253 -6.86 -18.55 -5.10
N SER A 254 -6.90 -18.79 -6.43
CA SER A 254 -6.76 -17.71 -7.41
C SER A 254 -7.87 -16.67 -7.27
N GLY A 255 -9.11 -17.09 -7.06
CA GLY A 255 -10.24 -16.22 -6.81
C GLY A 255 -10.05 -15.38 -5.55
N LEU A 256 -9.55 -15.97 -4.46
CA LEU A 256 -9.26 -15.27 -3.20
C LEU A 256 -8.22 -14.15 -3.36
N VAL A 257 -7.36 -14.22 -4.36
CA VAL A 257 -6.37 -13.17 -4.66
C VAL A 257 -6.90 -12.15 -5.67
N VAL A 258 -7.55 -12.60 -6.73
CA VAL A 258 -7.96 -11.77 -7.87
C VAL A 258 -9.17 -10.89 -7.55
N PHE A 259 -10.22 -11.47 -6.96
CA PHE A 259 -11.46 -10.72 -6.72
C PHE A 259 -11.29 -9.51 -5.79
N PRO A 260 -10.54 -9.56 -4.68
CA PRO A 260 -10.26 -8.38 -3.89
C PRO A 260 -9.62 -7.24 -4.69
N GLN A 261 -8.71 -7.54 -5.63
CA GLN A 261 -8.07 -6.51 -6.45
C GLN A 261 -9.06 -5.81 -7.39
N ILE A 262 -10.06 -6.52 -7.90
CA ILE A 262 -11.14 -5.93 -8.69
C ILE A 262 -11.95 -4.96 -7.82
N ILE A 263 -12.28 -5.35 -6.59
CA ILE A 263 -12.98 -4.49 -5.64
C ILE A 263 -12.14 -3.26 -5.27
N VAL A 264 -10.84 -3.42 -5.04
CA VAL A 264 -9.94 -2.27 -4.82
C VAL A 264 -9.98 -1.31 -6.01
N ALA A 265 -9.84 -1.83 -7.23
CA ALA A 265 -9.87 -1.00 -8.43
C ALA A 265 -11.19 -0.24 -8.61
N ALA A 266 -12.31 -0.85 -8.23
CA ALA A 266 -13.64 -0.23 -8.31
C ALA A 266 -13.85 0.81 -7.20
N LEU A 267 -13.54 0.45 -5.95
CA LEU A 267 -13.88 1.25 -4.76
C LEU A 267 -12.84 2.31 -4.39
N ALA A 268 -11.57 2.21 -4.80
CA ALA A 268 -10.55 3.17 -4.40
C ALA A 268 -10.86 4.64 -4.80
N PRO A 269 -11.41 4.94 -5.99
CA PRO A 269 -11.83 6.31 -6.31
C PRO A 269 -13.00 6.81 -5.44
N TRP A 270 -13.91 5.90 -5.07
CA TRP A 270 -14.98 6.20 -4.11
C TRP A 270 -14.40 6.50 -2.74
N ALA A 271 -13.47 5.67 -2.23
CA ALA A 271 -12.81 5.89 -0.95
C ALA A 271 -12.10 7.25 -0.91
N GLY A 272 -11.41 7.65 -2.00
CA GLY A 272 -10.77 8.97 -2.10
C GLY A 272 -11.75 10.12 -2.00
N ARG A 273 -12.88 10.07 -2.74
CA ARG A 273 -13.93 11.11 -2.70
C ARG A 273 -14.64 11.14 -1.34
N SER A 274 -14.96 9.97 -0.80
CA SER A 274 -15.61 9.86 0.50
C SER A 274 -14.72 10.33 1.65
N ALA A 275 -13.40 10.10 1.55
CA ALA A 275 -12.44 10.66 2.50
C ALA A 275 -12.47 12.20 2.50
N ALA A 276 -12.64 12.83 1.34
CA ALA A 276 -12.74 14.28 1.24
C ALA A 276 -14.06 14.83 1.81
N THR A 277 -15.16 14.08 1.71
CA THR A 277 -16.51 14.52 2.14
C THR A 277 -16.85 14.11 3.57
N TRP A 278 -16.79 12.82 3.89
CA TRP A 278 -17.22 12.24 5.18
C TRP A 278 -16.17 12.41 6.29
N GLY A 279 -14.89 12.55 5.92
CA GLY A 279 -13.76 12.53 6.85
C GLY A 279 -12.95 11.23 6.75
N ARG A 280 -11.85 11.18 7.50
CA ARG A 280 -10.92 10.04 7.45
C ARG A 280 -11.33 8.94 8.43
N LYS A 281 -11.78 9.32 9.63
CA LYS A 281 -12.12 8.39 10.71
C LYS A 281 -13.24 7.40 10.34
N PRO A 282 -14.38 7.80 9.75
CA PRO A 282 -15.44 6.87 9.36
C PRO A 282 -14.97 5.82 8.35
N LEU A 283 -14.20 6.25 7.34
CA LEU A 283 -13.67 5.33 6.33
C LEU A 283 -12.60 4.40 6.90
N LEU A 284 -11.78 4.88 7.84
CA LEU A 284 -10.80 4.06 8.56
C LEU A 284 -11.50 2.95 9.36
N ILE A 285 -12.60 3.27 10.03
CA ILE A 285 -13.41 2.28 10.75
C ILE A 285 -13.97 1.24 9.79
N ILE A 286 -14.52 1.65 8.64
CA ILE A 286 -15.04 0.73 7.62
C ILE A 286 -13.96 -0.23 7.13
N GLY A 287 -12.77 0.30 6.80
CA GLY A 287 -11.66 -0.52 6.32
C GLY A 287 -11.13 -1.50 7.36
N LEU A 288 -11.01 -1.07 8.61
CA LEU A 288 -10.53 -1.92 9.70
C LEU A 288 -11.57 -2.96 10.12
N ALA A 289 -12.86 -2.60 10.16
CA ALA A 289 -13.96 -3.49 10.57
C ALA A 289 -14.15 -4.66 9.58
N ALA A 290 -13.77 -4.48 8.32
CA ALA A 290 -13.88 -5.55 7.33
C ALA A 290 -13.06 -6.80 7.72
N VAL A 291 -11.92 -6.66 8.43
CA VAL A 291 -11.10 -7.81 8.86
C VAL A 291 -11.79 -8.69 9.91
N PRO A 292 -12.24 -8.18 11.07
CA PRO A 292 -12.91 -9.02 12.05
C PRO A 292 -14.25 -9.58 11.53
N ILE A 293 -14.98 -8.85 10.68
CA ILE A 293 -16.18 -9.38 10.03
C ILE A 293 -15.80 -10.55 9.12
N ARG A 294 -14.78 -10.38 8.28
CA ARG A 294 -14.31 -11.40 7.34
C ARG A 294 -13.83 -12.66 8.07
N SER A 295 -12.99 -12.52 9.10
CA SER A 295 -12.45 -13.67 9.84
C SER A 295 -13.53 -14.41 10.64
N SER A 296 -14.52 -13.70 11.18
CA SER A 296 -15.67 -14.32 11.83
C SER A 296 -16.53 -15.12 10.84
N LEU A 297 -16.78 -14.57 9.64
CA LEU A 297 -17.53 -15.26 8.59
C LEU A 297 -16.78 -16.50 8.08
N PHE A 298 -15.46 -16.44 7.98
CA PHE A 298 -14.63 -17.60 7.62
C PHE A 298 -14.70 -18.71 8.67
N ALA A 299 -14.89 -18.39 9.94
CA ALA A 299 -15.08 -19.39 10.98
C ALA A 299 -16.43 -20.14 10.89
N LEU A 300 -17.39 -19.59 10.14
CA LEU A 300 -18.75 -20.14 10.02
C LEU A 300 -18.97 -21.00 8.77
N THR A 301 -18.07 -20.96 7.79
CA THR A 301 -18.26 -21.71 6.52
C THR A 301 -16.93 -22.23 5.96
N ALA A 302 -17.02 -23.41 5.35
CA ALA A 302 -15.94 -23.98 4.57
C ALA A 302 -16.29 -24.08 3.07
N ASP A 303 -17.45 -23.58 2.66
CA ASP A 303 -17.89 -23.60 1.25
C ASP A 303 -17.02 -22.68 0.39
N PRO A 304 -16.40 -23.18 -0.68
CA PRO A 304 -15.48 -22.42 -1.53
C PRO A 304 -16.07 -21.14 -2.13
N ILE A 305 -17.36 -21.16 -2.50
CA ILE A 305 -18.03 -20.01 -3.11
C ILE A 305 -18.20 -18.90 -2.07
N PHE A 306 -18.67 -19.27 -0.86
CA PHE A 306 -18.80 -18.31 0.23
C PHE A 306 -17.44 -17.76 0.68
N LEU A 307 -16.37 -18.57 0.69
CA LEU A 307 -15.03 -18.09 0.99
C LEU A 307 -14.58 -16.99 0.02
N VAL A 308 -14.82 -17.15 -1.27
CA VAL A 308 -14.51 -16.13 -2.29
C VAL A 308 -15.38 -14.87 -2.09
N LEU A 309 -16.67 -15.02 -1.81
CA LEU A 309 -17.55 -13.88 -1.56
C LEU A 309 -17.15 -13.09 -0.31
N ILE A 310 -16.83 -13.78 0.79
CA ILE A 310 -16.35 -13.18 2.02
C ILE A 310 -15.03 -12.44 1.77
N GLN A 311 -14.16 -12.98 0.92
CA GLN A 311 -12.87 -12.37 0.59
C GLN A 311 -13.00 -11.02 -0.13
N LEU A 312 -14.16 -10.69 -0.73
CA LEU A 312 -14.40 -9.36 -1.31
C LEU A 312 -14.27 -8.24 -0.26
N LEU A 313 -14.48 -8.52 1.03
CA LEU A 313 -14.25 -7.58 2.12
C LEU A 313 -12.77 -7.16 2.25
N ASP A 314 -11.83 -8.01 1.82
CA ASP A 314 -10.42 -7.63 1.74
C ASP A 314 -10.19 -6.49 0.73
N GLY A 315 -10.91 -6.54 -0.38
CA GLY A 315 -10.92 -5.46 -1.36
C GLY A 315 -11.42 -4.13 -0.80
N LEU A 316 -12.41 -4.15 0.10
CA LEU A 316 -12.89 -2.96 0.80
C LEU A 316 -11.83 -2.40 1.74
N SER A 317 -11.16 -3.25 2.53
CA SER A 317 -10.01 -2.84 3.36
C SER A 317 -8.89 -2.26 2.50
N GLY A 318 -8.52 -2.95 1.42
CA GLY A 318 -7.47 -2.51 0.50
C GLY A 318 -7.77 -1.17 -0.17
N ALA A 319 -9.03 -0.94 -0.59
CA ALA A 319 -9.45 0.31 -1.21
C ALA A 319 -9.42 1.49 -0.22
N THR A 320 -9.89 1.28 1.00
CA THR A 320 -9.95 2.34 2.02
C THR A 320 -8.58 2.64 2.61
N LEU A 321 -7.87 1.63 3.10
CA LEU A 321 -6.56 1.80 3.74
C LEU A 321 -5.47 2.19 2.76
N GLY A 322 -5.52 1.70 1.51
CA GLY A 322 -4.59 2.10 0.46
C GLY A 322 -4.63 3.59 0.14
N VAL A 323 -5.81 4.22 0.30
CA VAL A 323 -5.97 5.68 0.16
C VAL A 323 -5.66 6.39 1.48
N LEU A 324 -6.22 5.91 2.59
CA LEU A 324 -6.18 6.58 3.88
C LEU A 324 -4.78 6.61 4.49
N THR A 325 -3.94 5.61 4.24
CA THR A 325 -2.61 5.55 4.84
C THR A 325 -1.79 6.80 4.49
N ALA A 326 -1.63 7.11 3.22
CA ALA A 326 -0.90 8.30 2.81
C ALA A 326 -1.65 9.60 3.17
N LEU A 327 -2.99 9.59 3.12
CA LEU A 327 -3.82 10.76 3.40
C LEU A 327 -3.77 11.17 4.88
N ILE A 328 -3.96 10.22 5.81
CA ILE A 328 -3.89 10.48 7.25
C ILE A 328 -2.48 10.93 7.66
N VAL A 329 -1.44 10.28 7.11
CA VAL A 329 -0.06 10.70 7.37
C VAL A 329 0.17 12.14 6.88
N ALA A 330 -0.35 12.51 5.69
CA ALA A 330 -0.24 13.87 5.18
C ALA A 330 -0.96 14.89 6.08
N ASP A 331 -2.18 14.55 6.56
CA ASP A 331 -2.94 15.42 7.46
C ASP A 331 -2.22 15.63 8.79
N VAL A 332 -1.72 14.55 9.41
CA VAL A 332 -1.07 14.59 10.74
C VAL A 332 0.31 15.26 10.70
N THR A 333 0.99 15.20 9.56
CA THR A 333 2.31 15.80 9.37
C THR A 333 2.29 17.13 8.62
N ALA A 334 1.10 17.68 8.38
CA ALA A 334 0.94 18.95 7.68
C ALA A 334 1.77 20.07 8.35
N GLY A 335 2.58 20.77 7.53
CA GLY A 335 3.47 21.85 8.01
C GLY A 335 4.79 21.38 8.66
N THR A 336 5.00 20.09 8.86
CA THR A 336 6.23 19.57 9.51
C THR A 336 7.39 19.35 8.55
N GLY A 337 7.16 19.22 7.26
CA GLY A 337 8.19 18.83 6.29
C GLY A 337 8.69 17.38 6.43
N ARG A 338 7.98 16.51 7.17
CA ARG A 338 8.40 15.15 7.52
C ARG A 338 7.37 14.08 7.10
N PHE A 339 6.64 14.33 6.04
CA PHE A 339 5.59 13.43 5.53
C PHE A 339 6.13 12.02 5.21
N ASN A 340 7.27 11.94 4.52
CA ASN A 340 7.78 10.65 4.06
C ASN A 340 8.44 9.85 5.19
N LEU A 341 9.10 10.53 6.14
CA LEU A 341 9.60 9.89 7.36
C LEU A 341 8.46 9.27 8.17
N ALA A 342 7.33 9.97 8.30
CA ALA A 342 6.15 9.45 8.97
C ALA A 342 5.51 8.29 8.20
N GLN A 343 5.49 8.33 6.87
CA GLN A 343 5.10 7.21 6.04
C GLN A 343 5.99 5.98 6.29
N GLY A 344 7.30 6.18 6.39
CA GLY A 344 8.25 5.11 6.73
C GLY A 344 7.97 4.50 8.11
N LEU A 345 7.67 5.33 9.13
CA LEU A 345 7.29 4.85 10.47
C LEU A 345 6.01 4.00 10.44
N VAL A 346 4.97 4.48 9.78
CA VAL A 346 3.70 3.78 9.65
C VAL A 346 3.86 2.48 8.85
N GLY A 347 4.66 2.53 7.78
CA GLY A 347 5.01 1.36 6.97
C GLY A 347 5.77 0.31 7.78
N ALA A 348 6.75 0.72 8.60
CA ALA A 348 7.50 -0.18 9.48
C ALA A 348 6.57 -0.86 10.50
N ALA A 349 5.65 -0.10 11.12
CA ALA A 349 4.65 -0.67 12.03
C ALA A 349 3.76 -1.71 11.31
N SER A 350 3.28 -1.41 10.10
CA SER A 350 2.54 -2.35 9.26
C SER A 350 3.36 -3.60 8.94
N GLY A 351 4.62 -3.44 8.56
CA GLY A 351 5.50 -4.56 8.23
C GLY A 351 5.78 -5.48 9.43
N VAL A 352 5.99 -4.90 10.62
CA VAL A 352 6.10 -5.68 11.87
C VAL A 352 4.83 -6.50 12.11
N GLY A 353 3.66 -5.87 11.98
CA GLY A 353 2.37 -6.57 12.12
C GLY A 353 2.23 -7.73 11.14
N ALA A 354 2.56 -7.51 9.88
CA ALA A 354 2.50 -8.53 8.83
C ALA A 354 3.46 -9.71 9.11
N THR A 355 4.69 -9.41 9.53
CA THR A 355 5.70 -10.44 9.83
C THR A 355 5.28 -11.30 11.03
N LEU A 356 4.76 -10.68 12.09
CA LEU A 356 4.30 -11.40 13.27
C LEU A 356 3.00 -12.19 13.01
N SER A 357 2.17 -11.75 12.06
CA SER A 357 0.86 -12.33 11.76
C SER A 357 0.94 -13.83 11.47
N THR A 358 1.79 -14.23 10.54
CA THR A 358 1.92 -15.63 10.11
C THR A 358 2.45 -16.52 11.21
N SER A 359 3.42 -16.03 12.01
CA SER A 359 4.01 -16.79 13.12
C SER A 359 3.02 -16.97 14.26
N VAL A 360 2.36 -15.88 14.68
CA VAL A 360 1.37 -15.93 15.78
C VAL A 360 0.17 -16.79 15.38
N ALA A 361 -0.36 -16.58 14.17
CA ALA A 361 -1.48 -17.36 13.68
C ALA A 361 -1.14 -18.86 13.56
N GLY A 362 0.06 -19.19 13.06
CA GLY A 362 0.53 -20.58 12.96
C GLY A 362 0.58 -21.27 14.33
N ILE A 363 1.15 -20.63 15.34
CA ILE A 363 1.22 -21.17 16.72
C ILE A 363 -0.18 -21.36 17.31
N VAL A 364 -1.09 -20.42 17.09
CA VAL A 364 -2.46 -20.52 17.61
C VAL A 364 -3.21 -21.66 16.92
N VAL A 365 -3.09 -21.78 15.59
CA VAL A 365 -3.73 -22.87 14.83
C VAL A 365 -3.18 -24.23 15.24
N GLU A 366 -1.87 -24.36 15.43
CA GLU A 366 -1.23 -25.60 15.85
C GLU A 366 -1.70 -26.07 17.24
N LYS A 367 -1.80 -25.14 18.21
CA LYS A 367 -2.13 -25.48 19.60
C LYS A 367 -3.62 -25.57 19.87
N PHE A 368 -4.43 -24.75 19.25
CA PHE A 368 -5.85 -24.56 19.58
C PHE A 368 -6.81 -24.83 18.42
N GLY A 369 -6.26 -25.18 17.24
CA GLY A 369 -7.05 -25.49 16.06
C GLY A 369 -7.39 -24.24 15.22
N TYR A 370 -7.92 -24.52 14.04
CA TYR A 370 -8.15 -23.56 12.99
C TYR A 370 -9.15 -22.46 13.36
N THR A 371 -10.28 -22.86 13.97
CA THR A 371 -11.32 -21.90 14.42
C THR A 371 -10.77 -20.93 15.46
N ALA A 372 -9.94 -21.40 16.40
CA ALA A 372 -9.28 -20.55 17.39
C ALA A 372 -8.31 -19.54 16.72
N GLY A 373 -7.61 -19.95 15.66
CA GLY A 373 -6.78 -19.03 14.84
C GLY A 373 -7.60 -17.90 14.24
N LEU A 374 -8.74 -18.20 13.63
CA LEU A 374 -9.65 -17.20 13.05
C LEU A 374 -10.27 -16.28 14.11
N LEU A 375 -10.69 -16.82 15.25
CA LEU A 375 -11.22 -16.02 16.36
C LEU A 375 -10.14 -15.13 17.00
N GLY A 376 -8.89 -15.59 17.06
CA GLY A 376 -7.75 -14.77 17.48
C GLY A 376 -7.54 -13.56 16.54
N VAL A 377 -7.59 -13.80 15.24
CA VAL A 377 -7.57 -12.72 14.23
C VAL A 377 -8.75 -11.76 14.41
N THR A 378 -9.96 -12.28 14.64
CA THR A 378 -11.14 -11.47 14.93
C THR A 378 -10.92 -10.55 16.13
N ALA A 379 -10.39 -11.09 17.23
CA ALA A 379 -10.13 -10.32 18.45
C ALA A 379 -9.11 -9.19 18.21
N VAL A 380 -8.01 -9.47 17.50
CA VAL A 380 -7.00 -8.46 17.14
C VAL A 380 -7.59 -7.38 16.22
N GLY A 381 -8.40 -7.78 15.23
CA GLY A 381 -9.09 -6.84 14.34
C GLY A 381 -10.09 -5.95 15.08
N LEU A 382 -10.87 -6.50 16.00
CA LEU A 382 -11.78 -5.73 16.86
C LEU A 382 -11.01 -4.76 17.75
N LEU A 383 -9.87 -5.17 18.32
CA LEU A 383 -9.02 -4.27 19.09
C LEU A 383 -8.57 -3.07 18.28
N ALA A 384 -8.18 -3.27 17.02
CA ALA A 384 -7.84 -2.16 16.12
C ALA A 384 -9.01 -1.18 15.92
N VAL A 385 -10.22 -1.71 15.71
CA VAL A 385 -11.44 -0.89 15.56
C VAL A 385 -11.74 -0.12 16.86
N VAL A 386 -11.66 -0.75 18.01
CA VAL A 386 -11.88 -0.11 19.31
C VAL A 386 -10.89 1.01 19.57
N ILE A 387 -9.61 0.80 19.25
CA ILE A 387 -8.58 1.85 19.38
C ILE A 387 -8.89 3.04 18.49
N VAL A 388 -9.32 2.84 17.24
CA VAL A 388 -9.72 3.94 16.35
C VAL A 388 -10.94 4.68 16.91
N LEU A 389 -11.96 3.97 17.36
CA LEU A 389 -13.16 4.57 17.90
C LEU A 389 -12.85 5.44 19.13
N ALA A 390 -12.04 4.92 20.07
CA ALA A 390 -11.78 5.54 21.34
C ALA A 390 -10.72 6.66 21.27
N PHE A 391 -9.66 6.48 20.46
CA PHE A 391 -8.46 7.31 20.57
C PHE A 391 -8.11 8.08 19.29
N MET A 392 -8.56 7.64 18.09
CA MET A 392 -8.19 8.32 16.85
C MET A 392 -9.03 9.59 16.66
N PRO A 393 -8.42 10.78 16.60
CA PRO A 393 -9.15 11.99 16.24
C PRO A 393 -9.51 12.00 14.75
N GLU A 394 -10.51 12.79 14.36
CA GLU A 394 -10.71 13.09 12.94
C GLU A 394 -9.55 13.96 12.44
N THR A 395 -8.88 13.54 11.36
CA THR A 395 -7.70 14.23 10.83
C THR A 395 -8.02 15.15 9.65
N LYS A 396 -9.27 15.11 9.15
CA LYS A 396 -9.69 15.99 8.06
C LYS A 396 -9.45 17.45 8.44
N PRO A 397 -8.69 18.23 7.63
CA PRO A 397 -8.51 19.66 7.90
C PRO A 397 -9.84 20.40 7.97
N ALA A 398 -9.98 21.29 8.96
CA ALA A 398 -11.14 22.15 9.02
C ALA A 398 -11.21 23.04 7.77
N ARG A 399 -12.37 23.12 7.14
CA ARG A 399 -12.59 23.97 5.95
C ARG A 399 -12.32 25.42 6.34
N LYS A 400 -11.35 26.06 5.67
CA LYS A 400 -11.08 27.50 5.92
C LYS A 400 -12.34 28.30 5.54
N PRO A 401 -12.88 29.16 6.43
CA PRO A 401 -13.94 30.09 6.04
C PRO A 401 -13.38 31.03 4.95
N GLY A 402 -13.95 31.02 3.75
CA GLY A 402 -13.56 31.93 2.66
C GLY A 402 -12.92 31.26 1.43
N GLY A 403 -13.04 29.94 1.25
CA GLY A 403 -12.67 29.27 -0.01
C GLY A 403 -13.59 29.66 -1.19
N PRO A 404 -13.19 29.38 -2.45
CA PRO A 404 -13.82 29.88 -3.68
C PRO A 404 -15.30 29.54 -3.88
N ASP A 405 -15.89 28.72 -3.03
CA ASP A 405 -17.35 28.42 -2.99
C ASP A 405 -18.14 29.16 -1.90
N ALA A 406 -17.54 30.13 -1.22
CA ALA A 406 -18.29 31.02 -0.37
C ALA A 406 -19.18 31.88 -1.31
N ARG A 407 -20.48 31.56 -1.39
CA ARG A 407 -21.42 32.47 -2.06
C ARG A 407 -21.18 33.86 -1.51
N PRO A 408 -21.11 34.92 -2.36
CA PRO A 408 -21.05 36.27 -1.90
C PRO A 408 -22.20 36.49 -0.90
N ARG A 409 -21.86 36.94 0.32
CA ARG A 409 -22.93 37.43 1.21
C ARG A 409 -23.57 38.58 0.46
N ASP A 410 -24.88 38.49 0.19
CA ASP A 410 -25.61 39.60 -0.36
C ASP A 410 -25.34 40.83 0.49
N PRO A 411 -25.01 41.97 -0.15
CA PRO A 411 -24.80 43.20 0.60
C PRO A 411 -26.07 43.52 1.40
N PRO A 412 -25.95 44.02 2.63
CA PRO A 412 -27.11 44.40 3.44
C PRO A 412 -27.95 45.38 2.63
N SER A 413 -29.19 45.05 2.45
CA SER A 413 -30.17 45.90 1.78
C SER A 413 -30.21 47.28 2.48
N VAL A 414 -29.69 48.29 1.79
CA VAL A 414 -29.82 49.69 2.22
C VAL A 414 -31.31 50.04 2.16
N ARG A 415 -31.97 50.05 3.30
CA ARG A 415 -33.29 50.64 3.42
C ARG A 415 -33.15 52.14 3.18
N SER A 416 -33.72 52.64 2.08
CA SER A 416 -33.90 54.05 1.83
C SER A 416 -34.87 54.65 2.91
N PRO A 417 -34.53 55.72 3.58
CA PRO A 417 -35.49 56.42 4.41
C PRO A 417 -36.51 57.13 3.51
N THR A 418 -37.77 56.86 3.73
CA THR A 418 -38.87 57.73 3.30
C THR A 418 -39.03 58.90 4.18
#